data_adbe08f9c1615e362441d54b19d99a0c
#
_entry.id   adbe08f9c1615e362441d54b19d99a0c
#
_cell.length_a   1.000
_cell.length_b   1.000
_cell.length_c   1.000
_cell.angle_alpha   90.00
_cell.angle_beta   90.00
_cell.angle_gamma   90.00
#
_symmetry.space_group_name_H-M   'P 1'
#
loop_
_entity.id
_entity.type
_entity.pdbx_description
1 polymer ?
#
loop_
_entity_poly.entity_id
_entity_poly.type
_entity_poly.pdbx_seq_one_letter_code
_entity_poly.pdbx_strand_id
1 'polypeptide(L)'
;VAVSTLYGGTITLLASTLKNYGIETTFVNPEASEEEYKAAFRENTKILYGETLGNPEMNTLDFEKFVKVAKEKDVPTIVDNTLASPYLCNPISHGINIVVHSATKYIDGQGSVLGGVIVDGGNYNWDNGKFPMLVEPDASYHNMSYHKTFGNLAYIIKARANILRDMGAALSPFNAFILLRGLETLHLRMERHSENALALATALEKNPNIS
;
A
#
# COMPACT_ATOMS: atom_id res chain seq x y z
N VAL A 1 0.12 -3.10 12.53
CA VAL A 1 1.56 -2.83 12.59
C VAL A 1 1.98 -2.12 11.32
N ALA A 2 2.89 -1.16 11.41
CA ALA A 2 3.41 -0.45 10.25
C ALA A 2 4.91 -0.20 10.40
N VAL A 3 5.66 -0.13 9.29
CA VAL A 3 7.05 0.34 9.34
C VAL A 3 7.09 1.83 9.71
N SER A 4 8.21 2.30 10.26
CA SER A 4 8.34 3.69 10.74
C SER A 4 8.75 4.68 9.65
N THR A 5 9.32 4.23 8.54
CA THR A 5 9.79 5.07 7.43
C THR A 5 8.72 5.24 6.36
N LEU A 6 7.64 5.96 6.72
CA LEU A 6 6.50 6.19 5.84
C LEU A 6 6.39 7.67 5.49
N TYR A 7 5.67 7.93 4.41
CA TYR A 7 5.24 9.29 4.07
C TYR A 7 4.57 9.99 5.26
N GLY A 8 4.92 11.25 5.51
CA GLY A 8 4.46 11.99 6.70
C GLY A 8 2.93 12.03 6.87
N GLY A 9 2.18 12.13 5.76
CA GLY A 9 0.72 12.05 5.78
C GLY A 9 0.20 10.69 6.26
N THR A 10 0.87 9.61 5.86
CA THR A 10 0.55 8.24 6.31
C THR A 10 0.88 8.07 7.79
N ILE A 11 2.01 8.59 8.25
CA ILE A 11 2.36 8.60 9.68
C ILE A 11 1.26 9.31 10.49
N THR A 12 0.86 10.51 10.06
CA THR A 12 -0.20 11.27 10.75
C THR A 12 -1.53 10.51 10.74
N LEU A 13 -1.90 9.91 9.62
CA LEU A 13 -3.11 9.09 9.51
C LEU A 13 -3.10 7.95 10.52
N LEU A 14 -2.03 7.16 10.52
CA LEU A 14 -1.90 5.96 11.36
C LEU A 14 -1.68 6.30 12.84
N ALA A 15 -0.86 7.31 13.15
CA ALA A 15 -0.49 7.65 14.52
C ALA A 15 -1.56 8.46 15.26
N SER A 16 -2.37 9.24 14.54
CA SER A 16 -3.26 10.23 15.16
C SER A 16 -4.71 10.11 14.67
N THR A 17 -4.94 10.22 13.36
CA THR A 17 -6.31 10.31 12.83
C THR A 17 -7.11 9.04 13.09
N LEU A 18 -6.53 7.87 12.81
CA LEU A 18 -7.22 6.58 12.96
C LEU A 18 -7.48 6.20 14.42
N LYS A 19 -6.75 6.77 15.37
CA LYS A 19 -7.06 6.59 16.81
C LYS A 19 -8.47 7.07 17.17
N ASN A 20 -8.96 8.13 16.53
CA ASN A 20 -10.33 8.63 16.72
C ASN A 20 -11.40 7.64 16.25
N TYR A 21 -11.01 6.66 15.44
CA TYR A 21 -11.86 5.56 14.97
C TYR A 21 -11.56 4.22 15.67
N GLY A 22 -10.82 4.25 16.78
CA GLY A 22 -10.47 3.05 17.56
C GLY A 22 -9.41 2.16 16.91
N ILE A 23 -8.65 2.67 15.94
CA ILE A 23 -7.57 1.94 15.28
C ILE A 23 -6.23 2.40 15.81
N GLU A 24 -5.48 1.49 16.43
CA GLU A 24 -4.13 1.72 16.94
C GLU A 24 -3.07 1.17 15.99
N THR A 25 -1.94 1.86 15.90
CA THR A 25 -0.79 1.43 15.12
C THR A 25 0.44 1.30 16.00
N THR A 26 1.12 0.16 15.90
CA THR A 26 2.47 -0.05 16.43
C THR A 26 3.46 0.10 15.29
N PHE A 27 4.43 1.01 15.43
CA PHE A 27 5.46 1.22 14.44
C PHE A 27 6.69 0.36 14.75
N VAL A 28 7.34 -0.15 13.69
CA VAL A 28 8.56 -0.95 13.76
C VAL A 28 9.59 -0.40 12.76
N ASN A 29 10.87 -0.42 13.15
CA ASN A 29 11.93 -0.04 12.22
C ASN A 29 11.97 -1.04 11.04
N PRO A 30 12.02 -0.62 9.77
CA PRO A 30 12.12 -1.53 8.64
C PRO A 30 13.36 -2.44 8.67
N GLU A 31 14.46 -1.98 9.30
CA GLU A 31 15.69 -2.75 9.49
C GLU A 31 15.65 -3.71 10.71
N ALA A 32 14.58 -3.67 11.52
CA ALA A 32 14.44 -4.53 12.68
C ALA A 32 14.45 -6.02 12.30
N SER A 33 14.85 -6.86 13.26
CA SER A 33 14.83 -8.31 13.11
C SER A 33 13.40 -8.86 12.96
N GLU A 34 13.29 -10.09 12.49
CA GLU A 34 11.97 -10.76 12.42
C GLU A 34 11.31 -10.86 13.80
N GLU A 35 12.09 -11.10 14.84
CA GLU A 35 11.61 -11.18 16.22
C GLU A 35 11.02 -9.86 16.71
N GLU A 36 11.68 -8.75 16.42
CA GLU A 36 11.17 -7.42 16.75
C GLU A 36 9.89 -7.08 15.97
N TYR A 37 9.83 -7.45 14.67
CA TYR A 37 8.58 -7.35 13.92
C TYR A 37 7.48 -8.16 14.60
N LYS A 38 7.73 -9.43 14.93
CA LYS A 38 6.75 -10.32 15.56
C LYS A 38 6.29 -9.82 16.92
N ALA A 39 7.18 -9.18 17.69
CA ALA A 39 6.87 -8.60 19.00
C ALA A 39 5.96 -7.37 18.91
N ALA A 40 5.93 -6.67 17.77
CA ALA A 40 5.05 -5.54 17.53
C ALA A 40 3.58 -5.94 17.32
N PHE A 41 3.30 -7.23 17.05
CA PHE A 41 1.94 -7.72 16.83
C PHE A 41 1.21 -7.97 18.15
N ARG A 42 -0.06 -7.63 18.17
CA ARG A 42 -1.02 -7.94 19.23
C ARG A 42 -2.05 -8.95 18.69
N GLU A 43 -2.82 -9.56 19.58
CA GLU A 43 -3.88 -10.51 19.21
C GLU A 43 -4.88 -9.91 18.20
N ASN A 44 -5.22 -8.64 18.39
CA ASN A 44 -6.16 -7.92 17.53
C ASN A 44 -5.51 -7.25 16.30
N THR A 45 -4.24 -7.52 16.00
CA THR A 45 -3.58 -6.96 14.81
C THR A 45 -4.22 -7.51 13.54
N LYS A 46 -4.58 -6.62 12.62
CA LYS A 46 -5.29 -6.96 11.38
C LYS A 46 -4.44 -6.86 10.12
N ILE A 47 -3.43 -6.00 10.09
CA ILE A 47 -2.61 -5.76 8.90
C ILE A 47 -1.15 -5.49 9.27
N LEU A 48 -0.26 -5.76 8.31
CA LEU A 48 1.10 -5.27 8.29
C LEU A 48 1.26 -4.30 7.10
N TYR A 49 1.64 -3.04 7.38
CA TYR A 49 1.72 -1.95 6.40
C TYR A 49 3.15 -1.46 6.20
N GLY A 50 3.54 -1.20 4.95
CA GLY A 50 4.84 -0.64 4.59
C GLY A 50 4.82 0.17 3.31
N GLU A 51 5.95 0.77 2.97
CA GLU A 51 6.20 1.42 1.67
C GLU A 51 7.36 0.71 0.97
N THR A 52 7.27 0.52 -0.33
CA THR A 52 8.36 -0.08 -1.14
C THR A 52 9.66 0.69 -0.98
N LEU A 53 9.57 2.00 -0.98
CA LEU A 53 10.65 2.95 -0.73
C LEU A 53 10.20 3.91 0.36
N GLY A 54 10.93 3.92 1.48
CA GLY A 54 10.64 4.80 2.60
C GLY A 54 10.76 6.28 2.24
N ASN A 55 9.97 7.12 2.89
CA ASN A 55 9.97 8.56 2.67
C ASN A 55 10.14 9.31 4.00
N PRO A 56 11.23 10.07 4.23
CA PRO A 56 12.22 10.52 3.23
C PRO A 56 13.49 9.64 3.11
N GLU A 57 13.63 8.59 3.88
CA GLU A 57 14.90 7.87 4.04
C GLU A 57 15.34 7.04 2.83
N MET A 58 14.43 6.82 1.86
CA MET A 58 14.69 6.07 0.62
C MET A 58 15.18 4.63 0.84
N ASN A 59 15.03 4.09 2.04
CA ASN A 59 15.31 2.69 2.33
C ASN A 59 14.32 1.77 1.59
N THR A 60 14.81 0.64 1.11
CA THR A 60 13.97 -0.37 0.43
C THR A 60 13.36 -1.34 1.44
N LEU A 61 12.09 -1.68 1.27
CA LEU A 61 11.42 -2.69 2.10
C LEU A 61 11.92 -4.09 1.71
N ASP A 62 12.38 -4.85 2.69
CA ASP A 62 12.67 -6.28 2.53
C ASP A 62 11.36 -7.07 2.45
N PHE A 63 10.89 -7.33 1.22
CA PHE A 63 9.63 -8.04 0.98
C PHE A 63 9.66 -9.48 1.50
N GLU A 64 10.80 -10.17 1.45
CA GLU A 64 10.89 -11.56 1.90
C GLU A 64 10.63 -11.65 3.41
N LYS A 65 11.34 -10.86 4.19
CA LYS A 65 11.13 -10.74 5.65
C LYS A 65 9.69 -10.30 5.97
N PHE A 66 9.21 -9.26 5.27
CA PHE A 66 7.90 -8.66 5.51
C PHE A 66 6.75 -9.66 5.27
N VAL A 67 6.79 -10.38 4.15
CA VAL A 67 5.81 -11.41 3.79
C VAL A 67 5.89 -12.61 4.72
N LYS A 68 7.10 -13.04 5.08
CA LYS A 68 7.31 -14.15 6.01
C LYS A 68 6.66 -13.89 7.36
N VAL A 69 6.94 -12.71 7.96
CA VAL A 69 6.36 -12.32 9.26
C VAL A 69 4.83 -12.22 9.16
N ALA A 70 4.30 -11.61 8.10
CA ALA A 70 2.86 -11.49 7.92
C ALA A 70 2.16 -12.85 7.81
N LYS A 71 2.76 -13.81 7.10
CA LYS A 71 2.26 -15.19 6.99
C LYS A 71 2.28 -15.90 8.34
N GLU A 72 3.35 -15.79 9.12
CA GLU A 72 3.44 -16.41 10.45
C GLU A 72 2.42 -15.82 11.44
N LYS A 73 2.07 -14.53 11.28
CA LYS A 73 1.06 -13.83 12.09
C LYS A 73 -0.35 -13.92 11.50
N ASP A 74 -0.49 -14.55 10.35
CA ASP A 74 -1.75 -14.72 9.62
C ASP A 74 -2.50 -13.38 9.45
N VAL A 75 -1.81 -12.38 8.92
CA VAL A 75 -2.37 -11.07 8.56
C VAL A 75 -1.99 -10.69 7.14
N PRO A 76 -2.84 -9.94 6.41
CA PRO A 76 -2.48 -9.45 5.09
C PRO A 76 -1.46 -8.33 5.17
N THR A 77 -0.67 -8.23 4.10
CA THR A 77 0.26 -7.13 3.86
C THR A 77 -0.38 -6.07 2.97
N ILE A 78 -0.15 -4.81 3.32
CA ILE A 78 -0.47 -3.66 2.45
C ILE A 78 0.83 -2.89 2.22
N VAL A 79 1.17 -2.62 0.97
CA VAL A 79 2.36 -1.86 0.62
C VAL A 79 2.00 -0.68 -0.28
N ASP A 80 2.43 0.50 0.12
CA ASP A 80 2.40 1.68 -0.75
C ASP A 80 3.59 1.62 -1.72
N ASN A 81 3.28 1.53 -3.01
CA ASN A 81 4.26 1.43 -4.08
C ASN A 81 4.32 2.70 -4.94
N THR A 82 3.94 3.84 -4.36
CA THR A 82 3.82 5.11 -5.07
C THR A 82 5.12 5.53 -5.74
N LEU A 83 6.26 5.49 -5.01
CA LEU A 83 7.54 6.00 -5.53
C LEU A 83 8.14 5.08 -6.59
N ALA A 84 8.10 3.76 -6.39
CA ALA A 84 8.57 2.82 -7.39
C ALA A 84 7.66 2.74 -8.62
N SER A 85 6.38 3.07 -8.47
CA SER A 85 5.34 2.90 -9.47
C SER A 85 5.11 1.42 -9.87
N PRO A 86 4.02 1.08 -10.55
CA PRO A 86 3.81 -0.30 -11.00
C PRO A 86 4.80 -0.75 -12.09
N TYR A 87 5.57 0.18 -12.65
CA TYR A 87 6.57 -0.13 -13.67
C TYR A 87 7.89 -0.63 -13.06
N LEU A 88 8.45 0.06 -12.07
CA LEU A 88 9.74 -0.31 -11.49
C LEU A 88 9.64 -1.47 -10.48
N CYS A 89 8.50 -1.62 -9.82
CA CYS A 89 8.30 -2.67 -8.84
C CYS A 89 6.86 -3.20 -8.87
N ASN A 90 6.71 -4.53 -8.82
CA ASN A 90 5.43 -5.23 -8.66
C ASN A 90 5.42 -6.01 -7.34
N PRO A 91 5.01 -5.41 -6.21
CA PRO A 91 5.07 -6.09 -4.91
C PRO A 91 4.22 -7.37 -4.83
N ILE A 92 3.13 -7.49 -5.61
CA ILE A 92 2.30 -8.70 -5.63
C ILE A 92 3.12 -9.93 -6.09
N SER A 93 4.02 -9.76 -7.04
CA SER A 93 4.89 -10.85 -7.48
C SER A 93 5.89 -11.33 -6.42
N HIS A 94 6.08 -10.52 -5.36
CA HIS A 94 6.88 -10.85 -4.18
C HIS A 94 6.04 -11.35 -3.00
N GLY A 95 4.74 -11.62 -3.22
CA GLY A 95 3.86 -12.18 -2.20
C GLY A 95 3.10 -11.15 -1.35
N ILE A 96 3.19 -9.88 -1.66
CA ILE A 96 2.36 -8.83 -1.04
C ILE A 96 0.89 -9.05 -1.45
N ASN A 97 -0.03 -8.81 -0.52
CA ASN A 97 -1.44 -9.08 -0.76
C ASN A 97 -2.16 -7.88 -1.39
N ILE A 98 -1.88 -6.69 -0.91
CA ILE A 98 -2.54 -5.46 -1.35
C ILE A 98 -1.48 -4.42 -1.63
N VAL A 99 -1.62 -3.73 -2.77
CA VAL A 99 -0.75 -2.63 -3.15
C VAL A 99 -1.59 -1.37 -3.29
N VAL A 100 -1.10 -0.27 -2.74
CA VAL A 100 -1.71 1.04 -2.90
C VAL A 100 -0.76 1.99 -3.64
N HIS A 101 -1.33 2.93 -4.37
CA HIS A 101 -0.58 3.99 -5.03
C HIS A 101 -1.30 5.33 -4.83
N SER A 102 -0.57 6.36 -4.45
CA SER A 102 -1.00 7.72 -4.73
C SER A 102 -0.86 7.96 -6.24
N ALA A 103 -1.96 7.79 -6.98
CA ALA A 103 -1.98 8.02 -8.42
C ALA A 103 -1.70 9.49 -8.79
N THR A 104 -1.83 10.40 -7.82
CA THR A 104 -1.43 11.81 -7.86
C THR A 104 0.02 12.02 -8.29
N LYS A 105 0.91 11.03 -8.03
CA LYS A 105 2.36 11.14 -8.24
C LYS A 105 2.75 10.68 -9.66
N TYR A 106 3.55 9.65 -9.78
CA TYR A 106 4.08 9.22 -11.09
C TYR A 106 3.03 8.65 -12.05
N ILE A 107 1.89 8.15 -11.57
CA ILE A 107 0.81 7.67 -12.44
C ILE A 107 0.24 8.85 -13.24
N ASP A 108 -0.14 9.95 -12.60
CA ASP A 108 -0.48 11.20 -13.30
C ASP A 108 0.76 11.78 -14.01
N GLY A 109 1.84 11.98 -13.26
CA GLY A 109 3.13 12.44 -13.74
C GLY A 109 3.24 13.92 -14.04
N GLN A 110 2.17 14.69 -13.87
CA GLN A 110 2.10 16.12 -14.22
C GLN A 110 1.55 17.00 -13.09
N GLY A 111 1.10 16.41 -11.98
CA GLY A 111 0.47 17.15 -10.90
C GLY A 111 -0.89 17.74 -11.26
N SER A 112 -1.59 17.12 -12.21
CA SER A 112 -2.84 17.64 -12.76
C SER A 112 -4.04 17.30 -11.89
N VAL A 113 -4.07 16.09 -11.31
CA VAL A 113 -5.21 15.56 -10.57
C VAL A 113 -4.80 14.77 -9.34
N LEU A 114 -5.70 14.71 -8.38
CA LEU A 114 -5.56 13.84 -7.21
C LEU A 114 -6.26 12.51 -7.47
N GLY A 115 -5.63 11.41 -7.04
CA GLY A 115 -6.22 10.10 -7.14
C GLY A 115 -5.45 9.04 -6.36
N GLY A 116 -6.09 7.92 -6.11
CA GLY A 116 -5.52 6.74 -5.49
C GLY A 116 -5.96 5.47 -6.18
N VAL A 117 -5.12 4.44 -6.09
CA VAL A 117 -5.41 3.11 -6.63
C VAL A 117 -5.16 2.07 -5.55
N ILE A 118 -6.06 1.11 -5.43
CA ILE A 118 -5.88 -0.10 -4.62
C ILE A 118 -5.87 -1.28 -5.56
N VAL A 119 -4.85 -2.12 -5.46
CA VAL A 119 -4.70 -3.36 -6.22
C VAL A 119 -4.70 -4.52 -5.24
N ASP A 120 -5.66 -5.43 -5.38
CA ASP A 120 -5.76 -6.65 -4.59
C ASP A 120 -5.13 -7.81 -5.40
N GLY A 121 -4.16 -8.49 -4.81
CA GLY A 121 -3.52 -9.65 -5.41
C GLY A 121 -4.40 -10.90 -5.46
N GLY A 122 -5.53 -10.93 -4.75
CA GLY A 122 -6.40 -12.09 -4.63
C GLY A 122 -5.73 -13.31 -4.00
N ASN A 123 -4.64 -13.10 -3.28
CA ASN A 123 -3.75 -14.15 -2.77
C ASN A 123 -3.79 -14.31 -1.24
N TYR A 124 -4.77 -13.69 -0.56
CA TYR A 124 -4.96 -13.81 0.88
C TYR A 124 -6.28 -14.52 1.20
N ASN A 125 -6.23 -15.44 2.19
CA ASN A 125 -7.43 -16.10 2.71
C ASN A 125 -8.10 -15.24 3.80
N TRP A 126 -9.24 -14.66 3.47
CA TRP A 126 -10.00 -13.81 4.39
C TRP A 126 -10.80 -14.58 5.44
N ASP A 127 -10.98 -15.89 5.25
CA ASP A 127 -11.69 -16.77 6.21
C ASP A 127 -10.73 -17.40 7.22
N ASN A 128 -10.11 -16.55 8.04
CA ASN A 128 -9.19 -16.96 9.10
C ASN A 128 -9.64 -16.49 10.50
N GLY A 129 -10.92 -16.13 10.63
CA GLY A 129 -11.50 -15.65 11.88
C GLY A 129 -11.20 -14.20 12.26
N LYS A 130 -10.32 -13.51 11.52
CA LYS A 130 -9.94 -12.11 11.81
C LYS A 130 -10.80 -11.07 11.10
N PHE A 131 -11.54 -11.46 10.05
CA PHE A 131 -12.27 -10.55 9.17
C PHE A 131 -13.76 -10.91 9.04
N PRO A 132 -14.52 -10.92 10.15
CA PRO A 132 -15.94 -11.29 10.11
C PRO A 132 -16.75 -10.45 9.13
N MET A 133 -16.40 -9.17 8.95
CA MET A 133 -17.05 -8.28 7.99
C MET A 133 -16.96 -8.71 6.53
N LEU A 134 -16.05 -9.64 6.19
CA LEU A 134 -15.92 -10.21 4.84
C LEU A 134 -16.56 -11.59 4.73
N VAL A 135 -16.67 -12.29 5.84
CA VAL A 135 -17.10 -13.70 5.90
C VAL A 135 -18.57 -13.85 6.28
N GLU A 136 -19.03 -13.05 7.24
CA GLU A 136 -20.42 -13.06 7.71
C GLU A 136 -21.35 -12.35 6.72
N PRO A 137 -22.68 -12.66 6.77
CA PRO A 137 -23.67 -11.95 5.98
C PRO A 137 -23.70 -10.46 6.29
N ASP A 138 -23.57 -9.63 5.25
CA ASP A 138 -23.59 -8.18 5.38
C ASP A 138 -25.00 -7.62 5.14
N ALA A 139 -25.65 -7.15 6.20
CA ALA A 139 -27.00 -6.57 6.14
C ALA A 139 -27.07 -5.32 5.23
N SER A 140 -25.96 -4.58 5.08
CA SER A 140 -25.89 -3.40 4.20
C SER A 140 -25.83 -3.76 2.71
N TYR A 141 -25.58 -5.03 2.39
CA TYR A 141 -25.48 -5.52 1.02
C TYR A 141 -26.20 -6.86 0.83
N HIS A 142 -27.53 -6.84 0.91
CA HIS A 142 -28.42 -7.97 0.65
C HIS A 142 -28.18 -9.23 1.51
N ASN A 143 -27.62 -9.08 2.72
CA ASN A 143 -27.17 -10.19 3.57
C ASN A 143 -26.19 -11.15 2.87
N MET A 144 -25.38 -10.64 1.96
CA MET A 144 -24.40 -11.41 1.24
C MET A 144 -23.10 -11.55 2.05
N SER A 145 -22.51 -12.74 2.06
CA SER A 145 -21.14 -12.95 2.48
C SER A 145 -20.21 -12.70 1.30
N TYR A 146 -19.35 -11.71 1.42
CA TYR A 146 -18.40 -11.39 0.33
C TYR A 146 -17.44 -12.54 0.08
N HIS A 147 -16.92 -13.18 1.13
CA HIS A 147 -15.98 -14.30 0.97
C HIS A 147 -16.65 -15.53 0.33
N LYS A 148 -17.86 -15.90 0.76
CA LYS A 148 -18.60 -17.03 0.16
C LYS A 148 -18.92 -16.80 -1.32
N THR A 149 -19.11 -15.54 -1.71
CA THR A 149 -19.52 -15.18 -3.07
C THR A 149 -18.32 -14.97 -3.99
N PHE A 150 -17.26 -14.33 -3.51
CA PHE A 150 -16.13 -13.86 -4.33
C PHE A 150 -14.77 -14.46 -3.90
N GLY A 151 -14.75 -15.34 -2.91
CA GLY A 151 -13.51 -15.96 -2.43
C GLY A 151 -12.49 -14.92 -1.98
N ASN A 152 -11.27 -15.07 -2.43
CA ASN A 152 -10.16 -14.18 -2.05
C ASN A 152 -10.32 -12.74 -2.55
N LEU A 153 -11.23 -12.45 -3.48
CA LEU A 153 -11.54 -11.09 -3.93
C LEU A 153 -12.53 -10.36 -3.00
N ALA A 154 -12.92 -10.95 -1.90
CA ALA A 154 -13.88 -10.38 -0.94
C ALA A 154 -13.52 -8.96 -0.51
N TYR A 155 -12.24 -8.70 -0.25
CA TYR A 155 -11.75 -7.40 0.19
C TYR A 155 -12.01 -6.31 -0.85
N ILE A 156 -11.53 -6.50 -2.07
CA ILE A 156 -11.62 -5.44 -3.09
C ILE A 156 -13.07 -5.24 -3.57
N ILE A 157 -13.87 -6.31 -3.59
CA ILE A 157 -15.29 -6.20 -3.93
C ILE A 157 -16.05 -5.43 -2.86
N LYS A 158 -15.82 -5.73 -1.56
CA LYS A 158 -16.42 -4.96 -0.47
C LYS A 158 -15.96 -3.50 -0.49
N ALA A 159 -14.67 -3.25 -0.66
CA ALA A 159 -14.13 -1.92 -0.76
C ALA A 159 -14.84 -1.10 -1.86
N ARG A 160 -15.06 -1.70 -3.03
CA ARG A 160 -15.72 -1.05 -4.17
C ARG A 160 -17.25 -0.92 -3.99
N ALA A 161 -17.91 -2.03 -3.67
CA ALA A 161 -19.38 -2.11 -3.68
C ALA A 161 -20.05 -1.46 -2.47
N ASN A 162 -19.34 -1.40 -1.33
CA ASN A 162 -19.86 -0.86 -0.08
C ASN A 162 -19.10 0.40 0.34
N ILE A 163 -17.80 0.31 0.66
CA ILE A 163 -17.06 1.42 1.26
C ILE A 163 -16.93 2.60 0.29
N LEU A 164 -16.51 2.38 -0.94
CA LEU A 164 -16.38 3.43 -1.96
C LEU A 164 -17.72 4.13 -2.21
N ARG A 165 -18.81 3.36 -2.32
CA ARG A 165 -20.16 3.85 -2.56
C ARG A 165 -20.66 4.70 -1.39
N ASP A 166 -20.52 4.19 -0.16
CA ASP A 166 -21.15 4.76 1.02
C ASP A 166 -20.32 5.88 1.64
N MET A 167 -18.98 5.79 1.58
CA MET A 167 -18.06 6.82 2.08
C MET A 167 -17.73 7.89 1.04
N GLY A 168 -18.04 7.66 -0.23
CA GLY A 168 -17.91 8.65 -1.28
C GLY A 168 -16.48 8.93 -1.78
N ALA A 169 -15.51 8.09 -1.49
CA ALA A 169 -14.13 8.24 -1.97
C ALA A 169 -13.97 7.87 -3.46
N ALA A 170 -15.03 8.08 -4.25
CA ALA A 170 -15.05 7.76 -5.67
C ALA A 170 -14.29 8.79 -6.50
N LEU A 171 -13.40 8.31 -7.36
CA LEU A 171 -12.66 9.13 -8.30
C LEU A 171 -13.62 9.69 -9.38
N SER A 172 -13.50 10.98 -9.73
CA SER A 172 -14.27 11.54 -10.83
C SER A 172 -13.89 10.88 -12.16
N PRO A 173 -14.84 10.72 -13.11
CA PRO A 173 -14.51 10.16 -14.43
C PRO A 173 -13.44 10.96 -15.18
N PHE A 174 -13.43 12.28 -15.02
CA PHE A 174 -12.41 13.13 -15.64
C PHE A 174 -11.01 12.87 -15.06
N ASN A 175 -10.89 12.78 -13.72
CA ASN A 175 -9.61 12.43 -13.09
C ASN A 175 -9.16 11.03 -13.50
N ALA A 176 -10.08 10.06 -13.59
CA ALA A 176 -9.77 8.72 -14.08
C ALA A 176 -9.21 8.74 -15.51
N PHE A 177 -9.80 9.54 -16.39
CA PHE A 177 -9.32 9.72 -17.77
C PHE A 177 -7.90 10.29 -17.78
N ILE A 178 -7.61 11.34 -17.00
CA ILE A 178 -6.28 11.94 -16.93
C ILE A 178 -5.25 10.91 -16.42
N LEU A 179 -5.57 10.17 -15.35
CA LEU A 179 -4.69 9.14 -14.82
C LEU A 179 -4.41 8.01 -15.83
N LEU A 180 -5.41 7.59 -16.61
CA LEU A 180 -5.23 6.62 -17.68
C LEU A 180 -4.28 7.15 -18.77
N ARG A 181 -4.40 8.44 -19.12
CA ARG A 181 -3.46 9.09 -20.06
C ARG A 181 -2.03 9.10 -19.50
N GLY A 182 -1.87 9.37 -18.21
CA GLY A 182 -0.57 9.32 -17.55
C GLY A 182 0.07 7.94 -17.59
N LEU A 183 -0.72 6.87 -17.44
CA LEU A 183 -0.23 5.49 -17.51
C LEU A 183 0.38 5.13 -18.87
N GLU A 184 -0.11 5.69 -19.97
CA GLU A 184 0.38 5.38 -21.32
C GLU A 184 1.89 5.67 -21.48
N THR A 185 2.41 6.67 -20.76
CA THR A 185 3.82 7.07 -20.84
C THR A 185 4.62 6.74 -19.57
N LEU A 186 4.00 6.10 -18.58
CA LEU A 186 4.62 5.86 -17.28
C LEU A 186 5.96 5.14 -17.40
N HIS A 187 6.05 4.09 -18.19
CA HIS A 187 7.26 3.31 -18.38
C HIS A 187 8.41 4.15 -18.93
N LEU A 188 8.16 4.98 -19.95
CA LEU A 188 9.16 5.88 -20.54
C LEU A 188 9.65 6.92 -19.53
N ARG A 189 8.71 7.47 -18.74
CA ARG A 189 9.05 8.50 -17.74
C ARG A 189 9.86 7.91 -16.59
N MET A 190 9.47 6.74 -16.09
CA MET A 190 10.17 6.10 -14.98
C MET A 190 11.59 5.66 -15.37
N GLU A 191 11.77 5.14 -16.58
CA GLU A 191 13.08 4.84 -17.14
C GLU A 191 13.97 6.10 -17.16
N ARG A 192 13.47 7.16 -17.75
CA ARG A 192 14.21 8.43 -17.86
C ARG A 192 14.49 9.07 -16.49
N HIS A 193 13.53 9.04 -15.55
CA HIS A 193 13.75 9.53 -14.20
C HIS A 193 14.87 8.74 -13.48
N SER A 194 14.87 7.42 -13.61
CA SER A 194 15.89 6.55 -12.99
C SER A 194 17.30 6.83 -13.60
N GLU A 195 17.40 6.92 -14.92
CA GLU A 195 18.65 7.27 -15.60
C GLU A 195 19.18 8.63 -15.14
N ASN A 196 18.32 9.64 -15.13
CA ASN A 196 18.70 10.99 -14.74
C ASN A 196 19.12 11.07 -13.27
N ALA A 197 18.38 10.39 -12.39
CA ALA A 197 18.71 10.34 -10.96
C ALA A 197 20.06 9.67 -10.72
N LEU A 198 20.33 8.55 -11.39
CA LEU A 198 21.62 7.85 -11.29
C LEU A 198 22.77 8.71 -11.81
N ALA A 199 22.60 9.35 -12.96
CA ALA A 199 23.62 10.24 -13.55
C ALA A 199 23.93 11.42 -12.60
N LEU A 200 22.88 12.03 -12.02
CA LEU A 200 23.04 13.13 -11.08
C LEU A 200 23.74 12.66 -9.79
N ALA A 201 23.28 11.58 -9.20
CA ALA A 201 23.87 11.02 -7.97
C ALA A 201 25.35 10.70 -8.17
N THR A 202 25.70 10.04 -9.28
CA THR A 202 27.10 9.72 -9.64
C THR A 202 27.97 10.98 -9.81
N ALA A 203 27.40 12.07 -10.35
CA ALA A 203 28.11 13.32 -10.48
C ALA A 203 28.30 14.04 -9.12
N LEU A 204 27.27 14.03 -8.28
CA LEU A 204 27.30 14.66 -6.95
C LEU A 204 28.25 13.93 -5.99
N GLU A 205 28.29 12.59 -6.03
CA GLU A 205 29.20 11.78 -5.22
C GLU A 205 30.68 12.14 -5.44
N LYS A 206 31.03 12.64 -6.60
CA LYS A 206 32.39 13.09 -6.93
C LYS A 206 32.68 14.53 -6.52
N ASN A 207 31.69 15.26 -6.03
CA ASN A 207 31.84 16.66 -5.66
C ASN A 207 32.32 16.78 -4.19
N PRO A 208 33.53 17.33 -3.95
CA PRO A 208 34.10 17.40 -2.60
C PRO A 208 33.34 18.32 -1.63
N ASN A 209 32.37 19.09 -2.12
CA ASN A 209 31.54 19.98 -1.30
C ASN A 209 30.19 19.35 -0.92
N ILE A 210 29.95 18.09 -1.28
CA ILE A 210 28.72 17.35 -0.96
C ILE A 210 29.11 16.11 -0.19
N SER A 211 28.44 15.90 0.96
CA SER A 211 28.65 14.75 1.83
C SER A 211 27.38 13.91 1.89
#